data_56eac8159d76465a0266d357b7122543
#
_entry.id   56eac8159d76465a0266d357b7122543
#
_cell.length_a   1.000
_cell.length_b   1.000
_cell.length_c   1.000
_cell.angle_alpha   90.00
_cell.angle_beta   90.00
_cell.angle_gamma   90.00
#
_symmetry.space_group_name_H-M   'P 1'
#
loop_
_entity.id
_entity.type
_entity.pdbx_description
1 polymer ?
#
loop_
_entity_poly.entity_id
_entity_poly.type
_entity_poly.pdbx_seq_one_letter_code
_entity_poly.pdbx_strand_id
1 'polypeptide(L)'
;GGDVWLTQRNDLTFQVKFDGHIEEVWTKDGLKTEYHNYDEVEAVPYDMMISGVDSEGVAILRLWKARSVKNFDMNSFTNGDYNRAMMENTSAELICKVLYPSDNHFEGKSLRLRQQYFLVSASVQNIVRDHLNNFSTLDNFSEKVAIHINDTHPALCIPELMRIFMDEHNYSWEEAFQMVVDSVTYTNHTVLAEALETWSEDLLKNQLPRIYNIIKELNERFCRDMWDKHPGNWEKIERMSIIHHGQVRMANLSIIGSSYVNGVSQLHLDILKQ
;
A
#
# COMPACT_ATOMS: atom_id res chain seq x y z
N GLY A 1 -4.83 22.35 -19.37
CA GLY A 1 -4.07 21.74 -20.45
C GLY A 1 -3.32 20.55 -19.89
N GLY A 2 -3.52 19.39 -20.45
CA GLY A 2 -2.78 18.18 -20.06
C GLY A 2 -1.31 18.32 -20.50
N ASP A 3 -0.43 17.58 -19.82
CA ASP A 3 0.94 17.43 -20.25
C ASP A 3 0.99 16.63 -21.55
N VAL A 4 1.55 17.20 -22.61
CA VAL A 4 1.62 16.58 -23.94
C VAL A 4 2.49 15.31 -23.98
N TRP A 5 3.34 15.12 -22.96
CA TRP A 5 4.21 13.96 -22.81
C TRP A 5 3.55 12.77 -22.11
N LEU A 6 2.38 12.98 -21.50
CA LEU A 6 1.65 11.95 -20.76
C LEU A 6 0.54 11.35 -21.62
N THR A 7 0.55 10.05 -21.76
CA THR A 7 -0.49 9.28 -22.45
C THR A 7 -1.41 8.62 -21.42
N GLN A 8 -2.68 9.01 -21.42
CA GLN A 8 -3.69 8.38 -20.56
C GLN A 8 -4.03 6.97 -21.07
N ARG A 9 -4.04 6.00 -20.14
CA ARG A 9 -4.29 4.59 -20.44
C ARG A 9 -5.61 4.13 -19.78
N ASN A 10 -6.73 4.42 -20.41
CA ASN A 10 -8.06 3.99 -19.90
C ASN A 10 -8.28 2.48 -19.99
N ASP A 11 -7.46 1.77 -20.73
CA ASP A 11 -7.45 0.30 -20.85
C ASP A 11 -6.81 -0.41 -19.66
N LEU A 12 -6.16 0.33 -18.76
CA LEU A 12 -5.34 -0.21 -17.67
C LEU A 12 -5.71 0.34 -16.30
N THR A 13 -7.00 0.56 -16.06
CA THR A 13 -7.46 1.11 -14.77
C THR A 13 -7.56 0.04 -13.68
N PHE A 14 -7.40 0.46 -12.43
CA PHE A 14 -7.55 -0.37 -11.24
C PHE A 14 -8.47 0.27 -10.22
N GLN A 15 -9.17 -0.57 -9.47
CA GLN A 15 -10.03 -0.13 -8.36
C GLN A 15 -9.24 -0.12 -7.06
N VAL A 16 -9.34 0.97 -6.30
CA VAL A 16 -8.77 1.12 -4.96
C VAL A 16 -9.88 1.38 -3.97
N LYS A 17 -9.93 0.58 -2.91
CA LYS A 17 -11.02 0.59 -1.92
C LYS A 17 -10.55 1.23 -0.62
N PHE A 18 -11.42 2.04 -0.04
CA PHE A 18 -11.21 2.72 1.23
C PHE A 18 -12.42 2.57 2.13
N ASP A 19 -12.23 2.77 3.42
CA ASP A 19 -13.28 2.76 4.43
C ASP A 19 -14.05 1.43 4.49
N GLY A 20 -15.29 1.44 4.94
CA GLY A 20 -16.10 0.23 5.06
C GLY A 20 -15.66 -0.69 6.19
N HIS A 21 -16.00 -1.96 6.07
CA HIS A 21 -15.62 -3.00 7.02
C HIS A 21 -15.44 -4.34 6.34
N ILE A 22 -14.74 -5.24 7.02
CA ILE A 22 -14.55 -6.62 6.58
C ILE A 22 -15.34 -7.58 7.45
N GLU A 23 -15.82 -8.67 6.85
CA GLU A 23 -16.42 -9.82 7.51
C GLU A 23 -15.65 -11.09 7.14
N GLU A 24 -15.39 -11.93 8.13
CA GLU A 24 -14.79 -13.24 7.90
C GLU A 24 -15.88 -14.29 7.80
N VAL A 25 -15.98 -14.94 6.66
CA VAL A 25 -17.03 -15.92 6.35
C VAL A 25 -16.41 -17.28 6.09
N TRP A 26 -16.87 -18.30 6.84
CA TRP A 26 -16.48 -19.69 6.57
C TRP A 26 -17.22 -20.20 5.33
N THR A 27 -16.46 -20.59 4.32
CA THR A 27 -16.96 -21.21 3.10
C THR A 27 -16.49 -22.66 3.01
N LYS A 28 -16.96 -23.37 2.00
CA LYS A 28 -16.49 -24.75 1.71
C LYS A 28 -14.99 -24.82 1.40
N ASP A 29 -14.43 -23.72 0.91
CA ASP A 29 -13.02 -23.58 0.51
C ASP A 29 -12.16 -22.96 1.61
N GLY A 30 -12.69 -22.78 2.84
CA GLY A 30 -12.02 -22.19 3.97
C GLY A 30 -12.55 -20.81 4.37
N LEU A 31 -11.80 -20.11 5.22
CA LEU A 31 -12.12 -18.77 5.68
C LEU A 31 -11.87 -17.76 4.56
N LYS A 32 -12.90 -16.99 4.20
CA LYS A 32 -12.82 -15.89 3.24
C LYS A 32 -13.10 -14.56 3.90
N THR A 33 -12.43 -13.52 3.44
CA THR A 33 -12.68 -12.15 3.86
C THR A 33 -13.56 -11.45 2.83
N GLU A 34 -14.72 -10.97 3.26
CA GLU A 34 -15.61 -10.16 2.45
C GLU A 34 -15.49 -8.69 2.86
N TYR A 35 -15.51 -7.78 1.88
CA TYR A 35 -15.34 -6.36 2.10
C TYR A 35 -16.66 -5.63 1.76
N HIS A 36 -17.23 -4.90 2.73
CA HIS A 36 -18.55 -4.29 2.64
C HIS A 36 -18.51 -2.77 2.87
N ASN A 37 -19.45 -2.07 2.24
CA ASN A 37 -19.70 -0.62 2.43
C ASN A 37 -18.45 0.26 2.24
N TYR A 38 -17.57 -0.14 1.34
CA TYR A 38 -16.36 0.60 1.00
C TYR A 38 -16.65 1.74 0.01
N ASP A 39 -15.80 2.76 0.07
CA ASP A 39 -15.67 3.74 -1.00
C ASP A 39 -14.66 3.23 -2.03
N GLU A 40 -14.96 3.47 -3.30
CA GLU A 40 -14.13 2.99 -4.40
C GLU A 40 -13.68 4.15 -5.29
N VAL A 41 -12.40 4.16 -5.60
CA VAL A 41 -11.76 5.13 -6.47
C VAL A 41 -11.06 4.38 -7.60
N GLU A 42 -11.21 4.86 -8.82
CA GLU A 42 -10.52 4.33 -9.97
C GLU A 42 -9.15 4.98 -10.15
N ALA A 43 -8.11 4.18 -10.24
CA ALA A 43 -6.76 4.62 -10.56
C ALA A 43 -6.54 4.52 -12.08
N VAL A 44 -6.33 5.67 -12.71
CA VAL A 44 -6.11 5.80 -14.15
C VAL A 44 -4.64 6.08 -14.40
N PRO A 45 -3.91 5.23 -15.14
CA PRO A 45 -2.50 5.45 -15.42
C PRO A 45 -2.26 6.49 -16.51
N TYR A 46 -1.20 7.25 -16.33
CA TYR A 46 -0.65 8.19 -17.28
C TYR A 46 0.82 7.83 -17.50
N ASP A 47 1.16 7.44 -18.71
CA ASP A 47 2.48 6.96 -19.08
C ASP A 47 3.30 8.04 -19.79
N MET A 48 4.53 8.25 -19.31
CA MET A 48 5.56 9.01 -19.98
C MET A 48 6.65 8.06 -20.48
N MET A 49 6.91 8.09 -21.77
CA MET A 49 7.97 7.30 -22.40
C MET A 49 9.31 8.02 -22.27
N ILE A 50 10.32 7.34 -21.70
CA ILE A 50 11.67 7.87 -21.52
C ILE A 50 12.61 7.02 -22.35
N SER A 51 13.10 7.56 -23.47
CA SER A 51 14.03 6.88 -24.36
C SER A 51 15.44 6.89 -23.78
N GLY A 52 16.15 5.78 -23.91
CA GLY A 52 17.58 5.71 -23.59
C GLY A 52 18.43 6.49 -24.61
N VAL A 53 19.63 6.91 -24.21
CA VAL A 53 20.60 7.52 -25.11
C VAL A 53 21.30 6.40 -25.90
N ASP A 54 21.30 6.52 -27.20
CA ASP A 54 21.91 5.53 -28.12
C ASP A 54 21.45 4.07 -27.90
N SER A 55 20.17 3.90 -27.51
CA SER A 55 19.57 2.63 -27.14
C SER A 55 18.15 2.52 -27.70
N GLU A 56 17.74 1.30 -28.09
CA GLU A 56 16.35 1.00 -28.44
C GLU A 56 15.45 0.83 -27.22
N GLY A 57 16.03 0.84 -26.00
CA GLY A 57 15.30 0.69 -24.76
C GLY A 57 14.47 1.93 -24.41
N VAL A 58 13.23 1.70 -23.98
CA VAL A 58 12.32 2.73 -23.49
C VAL A 58 11.84 2.37 -22.09
N ALA A 59 12.09 3.26 -21.12
CA ALA A 59 11.50 3.16 -19.80
C ALA A 59 10.14 3.85 -19.77
N ILE A 60 9.22 3.35 -18.97
CA ILE A 60 7.90 3.94 -18.77
C ILE A 60 7.83 4.49 -17.35
N LEU A 61 7.67 5.81 -17.22
CA LEU A 61 7.27 6.43 -15.98
C LEU A 61 5.73 6.45 -15.95
N ARG A 62 5.14 5.66 -15.06
CA ARG A 62 3.69 5.61 -14.86
C ARG A 62 3.28 6.40 -13.64
N LEU A 63 2.41 7.38 -13.86
CA LEU A 63 1.75 8.17 -12.83
C LEU A 63 0.29 7.76 -12.73
N TRP A 64 -0.32 7.98 -11.57
CA TRP A 64 -1.71 7.61 -11.33
C TRP A 64 -2.57 8.83 -11.06
N LYS A 65 -3.74 8.88 -11.67
CA LYS A 65 -4.78 9.88 -11.37
C LYS A 65 -6.00 9.17 -10.79
N ALA A 66 -6.50 9.69 -9.67
CA ALA A 66 -7.72 9.22 -9.06
C ALA A 66 -8.95 9.78 -9.80
N ARG A 67 -9.92 8.92 -10.07
CA ARG A 67 -11.19 9.23 -10.69
C ARG A 67 -12.34 8.59 -9.91
N SER A 68 -13.46 9.29 -9.74
CA SER A 68 -14.66 8.70 -9.15
C SER A 68 -15.20 7.59 -10.05
N VAL A 69 -15.60 6.46 -9.45
CA VAL A 69 -16.33 5.39 -10.16
C VAL A 69 -17.82 5.68 -10.26
N LYS A 70 -18.33 6.58 -9.41
CA LYS A 70 -19.73 6.95 -9.41
C LYS A 70 -20.00 8.00 -10.49
N ASN A 71 -21.13 7.82 -11.17
CA ASN A 71 -21.58 8.79 -12.15
C ASN A 71 -21.94 10.11 -11.44
N PHE A 72 -21.79 11.21 -12.17
CA PHE A 72 -22.24 12.52 -11.72
C PHE A 72 -23.70 12.47 -11.28
N ASP A 73 -24.00 12.96 -10.06
CA ASP A 73 -25.37 12.96 -9.53
C ASP A 73 -26.24 14.02 -10.20
N MET A 74 -26.79 13.63 -11.34
CA MET A 74 -27.70 14.49 -12.11
C MET A 74 -28.98 14.89 -11.34
N ASN A 75 -29.43 14.06 -10.40
CA ASN A 75 -30.61 14.37 -9.61
C ASN A 75 -30.34 15.52 -8.64
N SER A 76 -29.26 15.44 -7.90
CA SER A 76 -28.80 16.54 -7.02
C SER A 76 -28.53 17.81 -7.83
N PHE A 77 -27.90 17.70 -8.99
CA PHE A 77 -27.62 18.83 -9.86
C PHE A 77 -28.92 19.51 -10.34
N THR A 78 -29.88 18.72 -10.84
CA THR A 78 -31.18 19.23 -11.33
C THR A 78 -32.00 19.89 -10.22
N ASN A 79 -31.84 19.42 -8.98
CA ASN A 79 -32.51 19.99 -7.81
C ASN A 79 -31.76 21.20 -7.21
N GLY A 80 -30.67 21.66 -7.84
CA GLY A 80 -29.89 22.82 -7.39
C GLY A 80 -28.89 22.55 -6.28
N ASP A 81 -28.71 21.28 -5.86
CA ASP A 81 -27.69 20.88 -4.89
C ASP A 81 -26.35 20.56 -5.61
N TYR A 82 -25.73 21.61 -6.12
CA TYR A 82 -24.47 21.49 -6.90
C TYR A 82 -23.33 20.96 -6.06
N ASN A 83 -23.29 21.31 -4.78
CA ASN A 83 -22.23 20.84 -3.89
C ASN A 83 -22.27 19.32 -3.73
N ARG A 84 -23.47 18.77 -3.52
CA ARG A 84 -23.66 17.33 -3.41
C ARG A 84 -23.36 16.61 -4.73
N ALA A 85 -23.81 17.16 -5.85
CA ALA A 85 -23.56 16.60 -7.18
C ALA A 85 -22.05 16.50 -7.51
N MET A 86 -21.24 17.43 -6.98
CA MET A 86 -19.79 17.51 -7.23
C MET A 86 -18.95 16.77 -6.16
N MET A 87 -19.52 16.49 -4.98
CA MET A 87 -18.77 16.07 -3.80
C MET A 87 -17.95 14.79 -4.01
N GLU A 88 -18.52 13.77 -4.63
CA GLU A 88 -17.85 12.49 -4.86
C GLU A 88 -16.69 12.61 -5.84
N ASN A 89 -16.88 13.36 -6.94
CA ASN A 89 -15.81 13.62 -7.90
C ASN A 89 -14.67 14.42 -7.26
N THR A 90 -15.01 15.45 -6.49
CA THR A 90 -14.03 16.29 -5.79
C THR A 90 -13.26 15.48 -4.75
N SER A 91 -13.92 14.58 -4.02
CA SER A 91 -13.29 13.73 -3.01
C SER A 91 -12.29 12.77 -3.64
N ALA A 92 -12.63 12.11 -4.75
CA ALA A 92 -11.72 11.24 -5.48
C ALA A 92 -10.51 12.02 -6.05
N GLU A 93 -10.77 13.15 -6.73
CA GLU A 93 -9.72 13.98 -7.31
C GLU A 93 -8.75 14.55 -6.27
N LEU A 94 -9.23 14.81 -5.04
CA LEU A 94 -8.42 15.37 -3.96
C LEU A 94 -7.21 14.49 -3.62
N ILE A 95 -7.33 13.16 -3.77
CA ILE A 95 -6.24 12.21 -3.52
C ILE A 95 -4.99 12.56 -4.32
N CYS A 96 -5.14 13.05 -5.56
CA CYS A 96 -4.00 13.35 -6.45
C CYS A 96 -3.80 14.84 -6.69
N LYS A 97 -4.63 15.71 -6.12
CA LYS A 97 -4.65 17.14 -6.47
C LYS A 97 -3.47 17.90 -5.88
N VAL A 98 -3.16 17.66 -4.62
CA VAL A 98 -2.02 18.27 -3.92
C VAL A 98 -1.38 17.22 -3.02
N LEU A 99 -0.09 16.96 -3.24
CA LEU A 99 0.67 16.03 -2.42
C LEU A 99 1.16 16.71 -1.12
N TYR A 100 1.44 15.87 -0.12
CA TYR A 100 1.94 16.30 1.19
C TYR A 100 1.03 17.32 1.88
N PRO A 101 -0.25 16.95 2.16
CA PRO A 101 -1.11 17.77 3.00
C PRO A 101 -0.46 17.93 4.38
N SER A 102 -0.77 19.04 5.06
CA SER A 102 -0.35 19.21 6.44
C SER A 102 -0.90 18.10 7.30
N ASP A 103 -0.06 17.40 8.05
CA ASP A 103 -0.42 16.29 8.95
C ASP A 103 -0.56 16.70 10.42
N ASN A 104 -0.69 18.00 10.66
CA ASN A 104 -0.92 18.57 12.00
C ASN A 104 -2.36 18.33 12.51
N HIS A 105 -3.29 17.88 11.65
CA HIS A 105 -4.68 17.62 11.96
C HIS A 105 -5.13 16.28 11.35
N PHE A 106 -6.25 15.76 11.85
CA PHE A 106 -6.78 14.45 11.47
C PHE A 106 -7.06 14.33 9.97
N GLU A 107 -7.67 15.35 9.36
CA GLU A 107 -8.04 15.35 7.94
C GLU A 107 -6.81 15.26 7.03
N GLY A 108 -5.73 15.95 7.40
CA GLY A 108 -4.47 15.90 6.67
C GLY A 108 -3.79 14.54 6.76
N LYS A 109 -3.77 13.93 7.94
CA LYS A 109 -3.28 12.55 8.13
C LYS A 109 -4.11 11.55 7.34
N SER A 110 -5.43 11.69 7.40
CA SER A 110 -6.38 10.87 6.65
C SER A 110 -6.13 10.93 5.14
N LEU A 111 -6.00 12.13 4.59
CA LEU A 111 -5.70 12.33 3.17
C LEU A 111 -4.34 11.76 2.79
N ARG A 112 -3.29 11.99 3.61
CA ARG A 112 -1.95 11.46 3.36
C ARG A 112 -1.93 9.93 3.31
N LEU A 113 -2.65 9.25 4.22
CA LEU A 113 -2.78 7.80 4.21
C LEU A 113 -3.48 7.31 2.92
N ARG A 114 -4.56 7.99 2.49
CA ARG A 114 -5.24 7.68 1.22
C ARG A 114 -4.31 7.86 0.03
N GLN A 115 -3.50 8.92 -0.01
CA GLN A 115 -2.52 9.16 -1.08
C GLN A 115 -1.48 8.04 -1.17
N GLN A 116 -0.91 7.62 -0.03
CA GLN A 116 0.06 6.53 0.01
C GLN A 116 -0.55 5.21 -0.44
N TYR A 117 -1.70 4.84 0.11
CA TYR A 117 -2.34 3.57 -0.26
C TYR A 117 -2.85 3.57 -1.70
N PHE A 118 -3.37 4.68 -2.20
CA PHE A 118 -3.78 4.81 -3.60
C PHE A 118 -2.63 4.51 -4.56
N LEU A 119 -1.49 5.15 -4.36
CA LEU A 119 -0.29 4.93 -5.17
C LEU A 119 0.18 3.47 -5.10
N VAL A 120 0.27 2.94 -3.88
CA VAL A 120 0.73 1.58 -3.62
C VAL A 120 -0.20 0.55 -4.25
N SER A 121 -1.49 0.62 -3.97
CA SER A 121 -2.47 -0.36 -4.46
C SER A 121 -2.54 -0.38 -5.99
N ALA A 122 -2.61 0.78 -6.64
CA ALA A 122 -2.60 0.87 -8.09
C ALA A 122 -1.32 0.28 -8.71
N SER A 123 -0.17 0.61 -8.13
CA SER A 123 1.13 0.13 -8.64
C SER A 123 1.31 -1.37 -8.44
N VAL A 124 0.95 -1.90 -7.28
CA VAL A 124 1.08 -3.32 -6.96
C VAL A 124 0.13 -4.17 -7.80
N GLN A 125 -1.14 -3.76 -7.94
CA GLN A 125 -2.10 -4.42 -8.83
C GLN A 125 -1.58 -4.47 -10.27
N ASN A 126 -0.96 -3.38 -10.75
CA ASN A 126 -0.37 -3.34 -12.08
C ASN A 126 0.81 -4.31 -12.21
N ILE A 127 1.71 -4.35 -11.22
CA ILE A 127 2.88 -5.27 -11.23
C ILE A 127 2.39 -6.72 -11.28
N VAL A 128 1.43 -7.10 -10.44
CA VAL A 128 0.88 -8.46 -10.42
C VAL A 128 0.21 -8.82 -11.74
N ARG A 129 -0.60 -7.92 -12.31
CA ARG A 129 -1.23 -8.15 -13.61
C ARG A 129 -0.21 -8.30 -14.73
N ASP A 130 0.79 -7.43 -14.80
CA ASP A 130 1.82 -7.48 -15.83
C ASP A 130 2.65 -8.77 -15.70
N HIS A 131 2.91 -9.23 -14.49
CA HIS A 131 3.53 -10.53 -14.25
C HIS A 131 2.68 -11.68 -14.77
N LEU A 132 1.38 -11.72 -14.43
CA LEU A 132 0.46 -12.77 -14.91
C LEU A 132 0.31 -12.77 -16.43
N ASN A 133 0.31 -11.61 -17.07
CA ASN A 133 0.28 -11.52 -18.54
C ASN A 133 1.51 -12.13 -19.20
N ASN A 134 2.66 -12.08 -18.53
CA ASN A 134 3.92 -12.61 -19.05
C ASN A 134 4.15 -14.08 -18.70
N PHE A 135 3.73 -14.54 -17.52
CA PHE A 135 4.09 -15.85 -16.97
C PHE A 135 2.89 -16.76 -16.66
N SER A 136 1.67 -16.24 -16.67
CA SER A 136 0.42 -16.98 -16.38
C SER A 136 0.34 -17.68 -15.02
N THR A 137 1.31 -17.45 -14.11
CA THR A 137 1.36 -17.98 -12.74
C THR A 137 2.02 -16.96 -11.83
N LEU A 138 1.73 -17.02 -10.54
CA LEU A 138 2.42 -16.25 -9.50
C LEU A 138 3.49 -17.06 -8.76
N ASP A 139 3.62 -18.36 -9.01
CA ASP A 139 4.57 -19.23 -8.29
C ASP A 139 6.03 -18.81 -8.46
N ASN A 140 6.34 -18.15 -9.58
CA ASN A 140 7.67 -17.59 -9.85
C ASN A 140 7.76 -16.07 -9.65
N PHE A 141 6.80 -15.47 -8.92
CA PHE A 141 6.72 -14.02 -8.76
C PHE A 141 8.01 -13.45 -8.16
N SER A 142 8.51 -14.01 -7.06
CA SER A 142 9.72 -13.54 -6.40
C SER A 142 11.01 -13.72 -7.20
N GLU A 143 11.01 -14.61 -8.21
CA GLU A 143 12.15 -14.76 -9.13
C GLU A 143 12.19 -13.67 -10.21
N LYS A 144 11.06 -13.06 -10.53
CA LYS A 144 10.89 -12.15 -11.66
C LYS A 144 10.61 -10.70 -11.24
N VAL A 145 10.16 -10.49 -10.02
CA VAL A 145 9.75 -9.18 -9.51
C VAL A 145 10.58 -8.83 -8.28
N ALA A 146 11.19 -7.66 -8.32
CA ALA A 146 11.83 -7.04 -7.17
C ALA A 146 11.20 -5.65 -6.93
N ILE A 147 10.69 -5.45 -5.72
CA ILE A 147 10.09 -4.18 -5.29
C ILE A 147 11.00 -3.57 -4.24
N HIS A 148 11.60 -2.42 -4.56
CA HIS A 148 12.45 -1.70 -3.64
C HIS A 148 11.67 -0.57 -2.98
N ILE A 149 11.40 -0.70 -1.67
CA ILE A 149 10.79 0.38 -0.89
C ILE A 149 11.87 1.40 -0.52
N ASN A 150 11.68 2.60 -1.04
CA ASN A 150 12.60 3.72 -0.80
C ASN A 150 11.99 4.60 0.32
N ASP A 151 12.49 4.44 1.55
CA ASP A 151 11.86 4.86 2.79
C ASP A 151 10.52 4.15 3.07
N THR A 152 9.77 4.57 4.07
CA THR A 152 8.53 3.91 4.52
C THR A 152 7.27 4.34 3.77
N HIS A 153 7.34 5.37 2.91
CA HIS A 153 6.17 5.88 2.20
C HIS A 153 5.39 4.82 1.43
N PRO A 154 6.02 3.86 0.71
CA PRO A 154 5.31 2.78 0.02
C PRO A 154 5.23 1.48 0.84
N ALA A 155 5.48 1.48 2.14
CA ALA A 155 5.55 0.27 2.98
C ALA A 155 4.24 -0.54 2.98
N LEU A 156 3.09 0.09 2.70
CA LEU A 156 1.80 -0.61 2.55
C LEU A 156 1.79 -1.59 1.38
N CYS A 157 2.82 -1.62 0.52
CA CYS A 157 2.94 -2.64 -0.53
C CYS A 157 3.05 -4.05 0.05
N ILE A 158 3.61 -4.20 1.25
CA ILE A 158 3.74 -5.49 1.94
C ILE A 158 2.36 -6.09 2.23
N PRO A 159 1.48 -5.46 3.02
CA PRO A 159 0.15 -6.02 3.26
C PRO A 159 -0.75 -6.00 2.01
N GLU A 160 -0.54 -5.10 1.05
CA GLU A 160 -1.31 -5.10 -0.20
C GLU A 160 -0.97 -6.29 -1.10
N LEU A 161 0.30 -6.66 -1.24
CA LEU A 161 0.70 -7.91 -1.92
C LEU A 161 0.12 -9.13 -1.21
N MET A 162 0.20 -9.17 0.13
CA MET A 162 -0.43 -10.24 0.92
C MET A 162 -1.92 -10.36 0.60
N ARG A 163 -2.64 -9.23 0.59
CA ARG A 163 -4.06 -9.19 0.26
C ARG A 163 -4.34 -9.78 -1.13
N ILE A 164 -3.60 -9.34 -2.14
CA ILE A 164 -3.79 -9.80 -3.52
C ILE A 164 -3.52 -11.30 -3.61
N PHE A 165 -2.41 -11.79 -3.06
CA PHE A 165 -2.07 -13.21 -3.12
C PHE A 165 -3.08 -14.08 -2.39
N MET A 166 -3.53 -13.68 -1.20
CA MET A 166 -4.49 -14.46 -0.41
C MET A 166 -5.94 -14.32 -0.93
N ASP A 167 -6.41 -13.07 -1.07
CA ASP A 167 -7.84 -12.82 -1.29
C ASP A 167 -8.25 -12.99 -2.76
N GLU A 168 -7.34 -12.72 -3.71
CA GLU A 168 -7.62 -12.78 -5.15
C GLU A 168 -7.09 -14.07 -5.80
N HIS A 169 -5.98 -14.63 -5.26
CA HIS A 169 -5.30 -15.78 -5.85
C HIS A 169 -5.27 -17.02 -4.96
N ASN A 170 -5.88 -16.98 -3.77
CA ASN A 170 -6.05 -18.10 -2.84
C ASN A 170 -4.75 -18.76 -2.35
N TYR A 171 -3.64 -18.03 -2.30
CA TYR A 171 -2.44 -18.49 -1.61
C TYR A 171 -2.67 -18.55 -0.11
N SER A 172 -2.02 -19.49 0.56
CA SER A 172 -2.01 -19.51 2.03
C SER A 172 -1.27 -18.30 2.59
N TRP A 173 -1.45 -18.03 3.88
CA TRP A 173 -0.73 -16.97 4.58
C TRP A 173 0.79 -17.13 4.46
N GLU A 174 1.27 -18.33 4.70
CA GLU A 174 2.69 -18.67 4.70
C GLU A 174 3.32 -18.50 3.31
N GLU A 175 2.65 -18.99 2.28
CA GLU A 175 3.12 -18.82 0.89
C GLU A 175 3.12 -17.35 0.49
N ALA A 176 2.02 -16.63 0.73
CA ALA A 176 1.91 -15.20 0.41
C ALA A 176 2.99 -14.37 1.13
N PHE A 177 3.21 -14.63 2.42
CA PHE A 177 4.23 -13.90 3.18
C PHE A 177 5.65 -14.19 2.67
N GLN A 178 5.96 -15.45 2.38
CA GLN A 178 7.27 -15.80 1.82
C GLN A 178 7.50 -15.12 0.45
N MET A 179 6.51 -15.15 -0.43
CA MET A 179 6.56 -14.48 -1.74
C MET A 179 6.80 -12.98 -1.58
N VAL A 180 6.15 -12.34 -0.60
CA VAL A 180 6.33 -10.91 -0.32
C VAL A 180 7.75 -10.64 0.17
N VAL A 181 8.21 -11.36 1.18
CA VAL A 181 9.57 -11.17 1.75
C VAL A 181 10.62 -11.34 0.67
N ASP A 182 10.51 -12.35 -0.17
CA ASP A 182 11.49 -12.64 -1.23
C ASP A 182 11.47 -11.58 -2.37
N SER A 183 10.36 -10.85 -2.53
CA SER A 183 10.20 -9.84 -3.58
C SER A 183 10.51 -8.43 -3.13
N VAL A 184 10.49 -8.14 -1.81
CA VAL A 184 10.59 -6.79 -1.28
C VAL A 184 11.94 -6.54 -0.60
N THR A 185 12.49 -5.35 -0.86
CA THR A 185 13.68 -4.83 -0.18
C THR A 185 13.41 -3.41 0.34
N TYR A 186 14.11 -3.01 1.38
CA TYR A 186 13.88 -1.72 2.05
C TYR A 186 15.16 -0.92 2.23
N THR A 187 15.13 0.35 1.83
CA THR A 187 16.17 1.33 2.17
C THR A 187 15.61 2.35 3.15
N ASN A 188 16.20 2.42 4.33
CA ASN A 188 15.89 3.43 5.33
C ASN A 188 16.66 4.72 5.05
N HIS A 189 15.97 5.87 5.07
CA HIS A 189 16.56 7.20 4.93
C HIS A 189 16.48 8.02 6.22
N THR A 190 15.73 7.55 7.21
CA THR A 190 15.42 8.29 8.43
C THR A 190 16.26 7.79 9.60
N VAL A 191 17.00 8.69 10.25
CA VAL A 191 17.89 8.38 11.39
C VAL A 191 17.22 8.69 12.74
N LEU A 192 16.46 9.77 12.80
CA LEU A 192 15.84 10.23 14.04
C LEU A 192 14.60 9.39 14.35
N ALA A 193 14.58 8.77 15.52
CA ALA A 193 13.48 7.91 15.95
C ALA A 193 12.10 8.62 15.92
N GLU A 194 12.08 9.90 16.30
CA GLU A 194 10.88 10.74 16.27
C GLU A 194 10.37 11.08 14.86
N ALA A 195 11.22 10.95 13.86
CA ALA A 195 10.86 11.18 12.45
C ALA A 195 10.43 9.90 11.72
N LEU A 196 10.50 8.72 12.37
CA LEU A 196 10.02 7.48 11.80
C LEU A 196 8.50 7.50 11.69
N GLU A 197 7.98 7.19 10.49
CA GLU A 197 6.56 7.25 10.20
C GLU A 197 5.75 6.24 11.02
N THR A 198 4.68 6.73 11.65
CA THR A 198 3.69 5.91 12.36
C THR A 198 2.28 6.32 11.95
N TRP A 199 1.37 5.36 11.97
CA TRP A 199 -0.06 5.58 11.78
C TRP A 199 -0.83 5.10 12.99
N SER A 200 -1.86 5.84 13.42
CA SER A 200 -2.74 5.35 14.48
C SER A 200 -3.47 4.09 14.00
N GLU A 201 -3.61 3.10 14.88
CA GLU A 201 -4.38 1.88 14.57
C GLU A 201 -5.81 2.20 14.15
N ASP A 202 -6.47 3.15 14.84
CA ASP A 202 -7.84 3.55 14.55
C ASP A 202 -7.98 4.14 13.15
N LEU A 203 -7.02 4.97 12.72
CA LEU A 203 -7.03 5.54 11.38
C LEU A 203 -6.88 4.46 10.31
N LEU A 204 -5.90 3.56 10.47
CA LEU A 204 -5.70 2.44 9.54
C LEU A 204 -6.90 1.50 9.52
N LYS A 205 -7.42 1.13 10.68
CA LYS A 205 -8.58 0.24 10.80
C LYS A 205 -9.82 0.81 10.12
N ASN A 206 -10.06 2.12 10.26
CA ASN A 206 -11.23 2.77 9.67
C ASN A 206 -11.08 2.97 8.17
N GLN A 207 -9.92 3.38 7.68
CA GLN A 207 -9.72 3.67 6.27
C GLN A 207 -9.32 2.46 5.42
N LEU A 208 -8.59 1.52 6.01
CA LEU A 208 -7.99 0.37 5.32
C LEU A 208 -8.20 -0.90 6.16
N PRO A 209 -9.45 -1.31 6.41
CA PRO A 209 -9.76 -2.38 7.38
C PRO A 209 -9.09 -3.71 7.03
N ARG A 210 -9.02 -4.10 5.75
CA ARG A 210 -8.36 -5.35 5.35
C ARG A 210 -6.84 -5.27 5.51
N ILE A 211 -6.25 -4.15 5.12
CA ILE A 211 -4.80 -3.90 5.27
C ILE A 211 -4.41 -3.90 6.75
N TYR A 212 -5.19 -3.21 7.60
CA TYR A 212 -4.98 -3.23 9.05
C TYR A 212 -5.08 -4.65 9.63
N ASN A 213 -6.06 -5.44 9.22
CA ASN A 213 -6.22 -6.83 9.65
C ASN A 213 -4.98 -7.67 9.31
N ILE A 214 -4.43 -7.53 8.10
CA ILE A 214 -3.19 -8.21 7.70
C ILE A 214 -1.99 -7.73 8.54
N ILE A 215 -1.84 -6.42 8.75
CA ILE A 215 -0.75 -5.88 9.58
C ILE A 215 -0.85 -6.39 11.02
N LYS A 216 -2.05 -6.46 11.58
CA LYS A 216 -2.30 -6.98 12.92
C LYS A 216 -1.88 -8.44 13.03
N GLU A 217 -2.28 -9.28 12.10
CA GLU A 217 -1.89 -10.70 12.06
C GLU A 217 -0.38 -10.87 11.87
N LEU A 218 0.28 -10.05 11.01
CA LEU A 218 1.73 -10.02 10.88
C LEU A 218 2.41 -9.71 12.23
N ASN A 219 1.89 -8.71 12.93
CA ASN A 219 2.42 -8.33 14.24
C ASN A 219 2.27 -9.45 15.26
N GLU A 220 1.10 -10.09 15.33
CA GLU A 220 0.83 -11.16 16.29
C GLU A 220 1.72 -12.39 16.04
N ARG A 221 1.88 -12.80 14.78
CA ARG A 221 2.76 -13.91 14.38
C ARG A 221 4.23 -13.59 14.66
N PHE A 222 4.68 -12.39 14.32
CA PHE A 222 6.02 -11.93 14.60
C PHE A 222 6.33 -11.90 16.10
N CYS A 223 5.45 -11.33 16.92
CA CYS A 223 5.62 -11.28 18.37
C CYS A 223 5.65 -12.68 19.00
N ARG A 224 4.85 -13.62 18.52
CA ARG A 224 4.86 -15.02 18.94
C ARG A 224 6.19 -15.69 18.62
N ASP A 225 6.68 -15.56 17.38
CA ASP A 225 7.98 -16.11 16.96
C ASP A 225 9.14 -15.51 17.77
N MET A 226 9.09 -14.22 18.05
CA MET A 226 10.06 -13.54 18.91
C MET A 226 10.01 -14.02 20.35
N TRP A 227 8.80 -14.29 20.89
CA TRP A 227 8.65 -14.86 22.22
C TRP A 227 9.26 -16.27 22.31
N ASP A 228 9.02 -17.12 21.30
CA ASP A 228 9.55 -18.47 21.26
C ASP A 228 11.08 -18.49 21.18
N LYS A 229 11.66 -17.54 20.44
CA LYS A 229 13.13 -17.37 20.33
C LYS A 229 13.78 -16.69 21.53
N HIS A 230 13.06 -15.81 22.22
CA HIS A 230 13.55 -14.98 23.32
C HIS A 230 12.55 -14.93 24.50
N PRO A 231 12.28 -16.07 25.17
CA PRO A 231 11.30 -16.12 26.26
C PRO A 231 11.62 -15.14 27.37
N GLY A 232 10.63 -14.35 27.79
CA GLY A 232 10.77 -13.39 28.89
C GLY A 232 11.40 -12.05 28.52
N ASN A 233 11.84 -11.86 27.28
CA ASN A 233 12.45 -10.60 26.84
C ASN A 233 11.40 -9.66 26.21
N TRP A 234 10.50 -9.16 27.07
CA TRP A 234 9.43 -8.26 26.66
C TRP A 234 9.92 -6.96 26.02
N GLU A 235 10.99 -6.37 26.54
CA GLU A 235 11.57 -5.14 26.02
C GLU A 235 11.98 -5.28 24.55
N LYS A 236 12.61 -6.42 24.22
CA LYS A 236 13.00 -6.70 22.83
C LYS A 236 11.80 -6.86 21.92
N ILE A 237 10.76 -7.58 22.38
CA ILE A 237 9.54 -7.80 21.61
C ILE A 237 8.82 -6.47 21.36
N GLU A 238 8.63 -5.65 22.38
CA GLU A 238 8.03 -4.33 22.28
C GLU A 238 8.80 -3.41 21.31
N ARG A 239 10.13 -3.40 21.40
CA ARG A 239 10.97 -2.62 20.51
C ARG A 239 10.83 -3.03 19.04
N MET A 240 10.68 -4.32 18.76
CA MET A 240 10.65 -4.87 17.41
C MET A 240 9.26 -5.02 16.82
N SER A 241 8.20 -5.01 17.63
CA SER A 241 6.82 -5.17 17.17
C SER A 241 6.41 -4.09 16.15
N ILE A 242 5.50 -4.44 15.24
CA ILE A 242 4.93 -3.49 14.28
C ILE A 242 3.96 -2.55 14.97
N ILE A 243 3.10 -3.10 15.84
CA ILE A 243 2.09 -2.33 16.58
C ILE A 243 2.55 -2.15 18.02
N HIS A 244 2.56 -0.89 18.47
CA HIS A 244 2.94 -0.53 19.83
C HIS A 244 2.21 0.74 20.28
N HIS A 245 1.59 0.70 21.45
CA HIS A 245 0.83 1.82 22.02
C HIS A 245 -0.18 2.48 21.05
N GLY A 246 -0.95 1.66 20.34
CA GLY A 246 -1.96 2.16 19.39
C GLY A 246 -1.39 2.80 18.12
N GLN A 247 -0.09 2.60 17.86
CA GLN A 247 0.58 3.09 16.67
C GLN A 247 1.15 1.94 15.83
N VAL A 248 0.99 2.01 14.53
CA VAL A 248 1.60 1.11 13.55
C VAL A 248 2.90 1.75 13.07
N ARG A 249 4.02 1.09 13.34
CA ARG A 249 5.37 1.56 13.03
C ARG A 249 5.79 1.06 11.65
N MET A 250 5.84 1.97 10.68
CA MET A 250 6.03 1.61 9.28
C MET A 250 7.45 1.11 8.97
N ALA A 251 8.46 1.59 9.68
CA ALA A 251 9.82 1.06 9.56
C ALA A 251 9.91 -0.42 10.02
N ASN A 252 9.25 -0.76 11.13
CA ASN A 252 9.21 -2.13 11.63
C ASN A 252 8.48 -3.07 10.65
N LEU A 253 7.36 -2.62 10.09
CA LEU A 253 6.66 -3.33 9.01
C LEU A 253 7.56 -3.57 7.81
N SER A 254 8.29 -2.53 7.38
CA SER A 254 9.20 -2.61 6.22
C SER A 254 10.34 -3.59 6.45
N ILE A 255 10.92 -3.63 7.67
CA ILE A 255 12.00 -4.55 8.03
C ILE A 255 11.48 -6.00 8.04
N ILE A 256 10.32 -6.24 8.65
CA ILE A 256 9.76 -7.60 8.78
C ILE A 256 9.34 -8.17 7.42
N GLY A 257 8.82 -7.32 6.53
CA GLY A 257 8.33 -7.73 5.21
C GLY A 257 9.37 -7.69 4.08
N SER A 258 10.66 -7.49 4.39
CA SER A 258 11.72 -7.37 3.37
C SER A 258 12.81 -8.41 3.54
N SER A 259 13.35 -8.91 2.43
CA SER A 259 14.53 -9.82 2.41
C SER A 259 15.83 -9.09 2.74
N TYR A 260 15.96 -7.84 2.31
CA TYR A 260 17.14 -7.01 2.52
C TYR A 260 16.76 -5.63 3.03
N VAL A 261 17.54 -5.14 3.99
CA VAL A 261 17.40 -3.80 4.57
C VAL A 261 18.74 -3.10 4.52
N ASN A 262 18.80 -1.90 3.99
CA ASN A 262 20.00 -1.08 3.96
C ASN A 262 19.74 0.37 4.36
N GLY A 263 20.80 1.06 4.73
CA GLY A 263 20.85 2.52 4.92
C GLY A 263 21.60 3.19 3.77
N VAL A 264 21.59 4.50 3.76
CA VAL A 264 22.10 5.31 2.65
C VAL A 264 23.62 5.60 2.74
N SER A 265 24.27 5.32 3.89
CA SER A 265 25.70 5.49 4.09
C SER A 265 26.21 4.60 5.23
N GLN A 266 27.56 4.42 5.32
CA GLN A 266 28.16 3.67 6.42
C GLN A 266 27.85 4.30 7.79
N LEU A 267 27.93 5.62 7.91
CA LEU A 267 27.58 6.34 9.13
C LEU A 267 26.12 6.13 9.53
N HIS A 268 25.22 6.12 8.56
CA HIS A 268 23.79 5.84 8.79
C HIS A 268 23.58 4.41 9.31
N LEU A 269 24.26 3.43 8.71
CA LEU A 269 24.19 2.03 9.17
C LEU A 269 24.74 1.85 10.58
N ASP A 270 25.80 2.56 10.94
CA ASP A 270 26.40 2.49 12.26
C ASP A 270 25.47 3.08 13.34
N ILE A 271 24.68 4.10 13.00
CA ILE A 271 23.63 4.64 13.87
C ILE A 271 22.45 3.66 14.00
N LEU A 272 22.02 3.05 12.91
CA LEU A 272 20.91 2.07 12.93
C LEU A 272 21.22 0.79 13.71
N LYS A 273 22.50 0.46 13.94
CA LYS A 273 22.94 -0.70 14.71
C LYS A 273 22.98 -0.47 16.23
N GLN A 274 22.88 0.77 16.68
CA GLN A 274 22.81 1.15 18.10
C GLN A 274 21.39 1.02 18.66
#